data_4b6ac10dda410bfcaeef98a2f03c09fb
#
_entry.id   4b6ac10dda410bfcaeef98a2f03c09fb
#
_cell.length_a   1.000
_cell.length_b   1.000
_cell.length_c   1.000
_cell.angle_alpha   90.00
_cell.angle_beta   90.00
_cell.angle_gamma   90.00
#
_symmetry.space_group_name_H-M   'P 1'
#
loop_
_entity.id
_entity.type
_entity.pdbx_description
1 polymer ?
#
loop_
_entity_poly.entity_id
_entity_poly.type
_entity_poly.pdbx_seq_one_letter_code
_entity_poly.pdbx_strand_id
1 'polypeptide(L)'
;MNKQSIYTIEDIKKAALVVLIAAGLAACITQEVPTTHNYGVVTSGDFDFMKHDVVTYSWHPESEQMYLSQKYDKTVVTDLVRDAIKDQLSMKGYQLKQNGAVSDVVVGFGLAEESELNDESIFDAIKLSTGVPFYNDEGKLAEKGSLYIAFFVPNSEIVQWQALAQSGIQNDIEPSESKQRITGFIEMLFRRMPTR
;
A
#
# COMPACT_ATOMS: atom_id res chain seq x y z
N MET A 1 -67.13 -40.04 2.52
CA MET A 1 -67.42 -38.98 1.52
C MET A 1 -66.10 -38.28 1.23
N ASN A 2 -65.46 -38.66 0.11
CA ASN A 2 -64.13 -38.10 -0.28
C ASN A 2 -64.37 -36.92 -1.23
N LYS A 3 -64.13 -35.70 -0.76
CA LYS A 3 -64.09 -34.48 -1.60
C LYS A 3 -62.76 -34.42 -2.32
N GLN A 4 -62.69 -34.92 -3.54
CA GLN A 4 -61.56 -34.59 -4.42
C GLN A 4 -61.74 -33.16 -4.87
N SER A 5 -60.79 -32.30 -4.44
CA SER A 5 -60.69 -30.91 -4.91
C SER A 5 -60.12 -30.94 -6.34
N ILE A 6 -60.96 -30.57 -7.30
CA ILE A 6 -60.54 -30.44 -8.70
C ILE A 6 -59.86 -29.09 -8.83
N TYR A 7 -58.53 -29.09 -8.86
CA TYR A 7 -57.78 -27.89 -9.22
C TYR A 7 -57.91 -27.62 -10.71
N THR A 8 -58.32 -26.43 -11.07
CA THR A 8 -58.43 -26.03 -12.48
C THR A 8 -57.03 -25.73 -13.07
N ILE A 9 -56.93 -25.85 -14.38
CA ILE A 9 -55.68 -25.56 -15.11
C ILE A 9 -55.20 -24.12 -14.83
N GLU A 10 -56.11 -23.21 -14.54
CA GLU A 10 -55.78 -21.81 -14.15
C GLU A 10 -55.13 -21.74 -12.77
N ASP A 11 -55.55 -22.55 -11.81
CA ASP A 11 -54.93 -22.56 -10.46
C ASP A 11 -53.51 -23.12 -10.52
N ILE A 12 -53.25 -24.09 -11.37
CA ILE A 12 -51.92 -24.65 -11.61
C ILE A 12 -50.99 -23.60 -12.27
N LYS A 13 -51.52 -22.83 -13.24
CA LYS A 13 -50.74 -21.75 -13.88
C LYS A 13 -50.39 -20.60 -12.92
N LYS A 14 -51.34 -20.23 -12.05
CA LYS A 14 -51.08 -19.21 -11.02
C LYS A 14 -50.07 -19.67 -9.97
N ALA A 15 -50.15 -20.93 -9.54
CA ALA A 15 -49.19 -21.51 -8.61
C ALA A 15 -47.79 -21.62 -9.23
N ALA A 16 -47.68 -22.04 -10.51
CA ALA A 16 -46.40 -22.07 -11.21
C ALA A 16 -45.76 -20.70 -11.41
N LEU A 17 -46.57 -19.66 -11.67
CA LEU A 17 -46.09 -18.29 -11.81
C LEU A 17 -45.52 -17.73 -10.49
N VAL A 18 -46.22 -18.02 -9.38
CA VAL A 18 -45.76 -17.59 -8.04
C VAL A 18 -44.44 -18.26 -7.64
N VAL A 19 -44.26 -19.55 -7.97
CA VAL A 19 -43.01 -20.29 -7.70
C VAL A 19 -41.86 -19.76 -8.56
N LEU A 20 -42.11 -19.39 -9.81
CA LEU A 20 -41.08 -18.78 -10.67
C LEU A 20 -40.60 -17.39 -10.17
N ILE A 21 -41.53 -16.59 -9.64
CA ILE A 21 -41.20 -15.26 -9.07
C ILE A 21 -40.42 -15.43 -7.76
N ALA A 22 -40.76 -16.41 -6.93
CA ALA A 22 -40.07 -16.69 -5.67
C ALA A 22 -38.63 -17.22 -5.92
N ALA A 23 -38.40 -18.00 -6.98
CA ALA A 23 -37.06 -18.46 -7.34
C ALA A 23 -36.13 -17.35 -7.87
N GLY A 24 -36.67 -16.28 -8.46
CA GLY A 24 -35.93 -15.13 -8.96
C GLY A 24 -35.34 -14.21 -7.84
N LEU A 25 -35.88 -14.27 -6.63
CA LEU A 25 -35.45 -13.45 -5.49
C LEU A 25 -34.32 -14.09 -4.67
N ALA A 26 -33.97 -15.34 -4.94
CA ALA A 26 -32.89 -16.06 -4.26
C ALA A 26 -31.51 -15.90 -4.93
N ALA A 27 -31.36 -15.00 -5.89
CA ALA A 27 -30.05 -14.52 -6.30
C ALA A 27 -29.46 -13.68 -5.14
N CYS A 28 -28.99 -14.38 -4.09
CA CYS A 28 -28.09 -13.80 -3.12
C CYS A 28 -26.90 -13.26 -3.91
N ILE A 29 -26.84 -11.95 -4.07
CA ILE A 29 -25.62 -11.25 -4.39
C ILE A 29 -24.68 -11.58 -3.23
N THR A 30 -23.81 -12.54 -3.42
CA THR A 30 -22.60 -12.64 -2.61
C THR A 30 -21.84 -11.37 -2.94
N GLN A 31 -22.08 -10.34 -2.16
CA GLN A 31 -21.22 -9.17 -2.12
C GLN A 31 -19.90 -9.72 -1.62
N GLU A 32 -18.97 -9.99 -2.53
CA GLU A 32 -17.57 -10.08 -2.14
C GLU A 32 -17.30 -8.76 -1.43
N VAL A 33 -17.15 -8.83 -0.12
CA VAL A 33 -16.62 -7.71 0.66
C VAL A 33 -15.27 -7.46 0.02
N PRO A 34 -15.07 -6.32 -0.68
CA PRO A 34 -13.76 -6.05 -1.21
C PRO A 34 -12.83 -6.10 0.00
N THR A 35 -11.79 -6.93 -0.06
CA THR A 35 -10.68 -6.87 0.86
C THR A 35 -10.04 -5.50 0.63
N THR A 36 -10.62 -4.48 1.22
CA THR A 36 -10.05 -3.15 1.25
C THR A 36 -8.79 -3.31 2.09
N HIS A 37 -7.66 -3.49 1.40
CA HIS A 37 -6.39 -3.25 2.04
C HIS A 37 -6.42 -1.79 2.48
N ASN A 38 -6.82 -1.57 3.73
CA ASN A 38 -6.85 -0.25 4.31
C ASN A 38 -5.41 0.25 4.38
N TYR A 39 -5.09 1.23 3.57
CA TYR A 39 -3.81 1.92 3.62
C TYR A 39 -4.05 3.43 3.56
N GLY A 40 -3.18 4.17 4.23
CA GLY A 40 -3.11 5.62 4.14
C GLY A 40 -1.84 6.03 3.40
N VAL A 41 -1.94 7.06 2.56
CA VAL A 41 -0.78 7.65 1.89
C VAL A 41 -0.89 9.16 1.94
N VAL A 42 0.21 9.79 2.31
CA VAL A 42 0.37 11.25 2.26
C VAL A 42 1.70 11.58 1.60
N THR A 43 1.70 12.59 0.75
CA THR A 43 2.89 13.08 0.07
C THR A 43 3.02 14.59 0.25
N SER A 44 4.25 15.08 0.23
CA SER A 44 4.56 16.52 0.23
C SER A 44 5.65 16.80 -0.80
N GLY A 45 5.57 17.95 -1.44
CA GLY A 45 6.43 18.30 -2.58
C GLY A 45 5.91 17.71 -3.90
N ASP A 46 6.67 17.94 -4.96
CA ASP A 46 6.40 17.42 -6.30
C ASP A 46 7.69 16.91 -6.95
N PHE A 47 7.60 16.38 -8.16
CA PHE A 47 8.75 15.90 -8.93
C PHE A 47 9.23 16.92 -9.97
N ASP A 48 8.89 18.20 -9.85
CA ASP A 48 9.29 19.23 -10.82
C ASP A 48 10.81 19.40 -10.87
N PHE A 49 11.50 19.22 -9.73
CA PHE A 49 12.96 19.22 -9.67
C PHE A 49 13.61 18.09 -10.48
N MET A 50 12.86 17.04 -10.83
CA MET A 50 13.33 15.90 -11.62
C MET A 50 13.03 16.04 -13.12
N LYS A 51 12.36 17.09 -13.58
CA LYS A 51 11.91 17.20 -14.99
C LYS A 51 13.04 17.45 -15.99
N HIS A 52 14.16 18.03 -15.56
CA HIS A 52 15.26 18.41 -16.42
C HIS A 52 16.57 17.81 -15.92
N ASP A 53 17.31 17.19 -16.82
CA ASP A 53 18.70 16.72 -16.66
C ASP A 53 18.98 15.79 -15.45
N VAL A 54 17.98 15.44 -14.65
CA VAL A 54 18.12 14.48 -13.56
C VAL A 54 18.06 13.07 -14.14
N VAL A 55 19.17 12.35 -14.15
CA VAL A 55 19.28 10.98 -14.70
C VAL A 55 19.79 10.01 -13.64
N THR A 56 20.52 10.51 -12.65
CA THR A 56 21.22 9.68 -11.68
C THR A 56 20.77 9.93 -10.25
N TYR A 57 20.82 8.88 -9.43
CA TYR A 57 20.55 8.98 -8.00
C TYR A 57 21.59 8.22 -7.20
N SER A 58 21.70 8.56 -5.92
CA SER A 58 22.44 7.80 -4.91
C SER A 58 21.60 7.64 -3.66
N TRP A 59 21.99 6.71 -2.78
CA TRP A 59 21.35 6.58 -1.48
C TRP A 59 21.81 7.67 -0.52
N HIS A 60 20.88 8.15 0.30
CA HIS A 60 21.20 9.08 1.38
C HIS A 60 22.08 8.36 2.41
N PRO A 61 23.15 8.99 2.96
CA PRO A 61 24.03 8.35 3.93
C PRO A 61 23.31 7.81 5.17
N GLU A 62 22.25 8.49 5.59
CA GLU A 62 21.41 8.10 6.72
C GLU A 62 20.11 7.39 6.27
N SER A 63 20.09 6.85 5.05
CA SER A 63 18.94 6.04 4.59
C SER A 63 18.87 4.71 5.34
N GLU A 64 17.74 4.01 5.16
CA GLU A 64 17.56 2.66 5.68
C GLU A 64 17.35 2.60 7.19
N GLN A 65 16.66 3.61 7.73
CA GLN A 65 16.27 3.61 9.13
C GLN A 65 15.16 2.56 9.37
N MET A 66 15.49 1.51 10.13
CA MET A 66 14.61 0.37 10.38
C MET A 66 14.21 0.28 11.84
N TYR A 67 13.03 0.80 12.17
CA TYR A 67 12.39 0.71 13.47
C TYR A 67 11.44 -0.51 13.47
N LEU A 68 12.03 -1.69 13.49
CA LEU A 68 11.34 -2.98 13.40
C LEU A 68 11.67 -3.82 14.64
N SER A 69 10.69 -4.53 15.14
CA SER A 69 10.84 -5.49 16.24
C SER A 69 11.76 -6.64 15.85
N GLN A 70 12.20 -7.41 16.85
CA GLN A 70 13.13 -8.53 16.65
C GLN A 70 12.54 -9.71 15.84
N LYS A 71 11.23 -9.72 15.60
CA LYS A 71 10.59 -10.75 14.77
C LYS A 71 10.97 -10.65 13.29
N TYR A 72 11.49 -9.49 12.85
CA TYR A 72 11.90 -9.28 11.46
C TYR A 72 13.43 -9.32 11.31
N ASP A 73 13.89 -9.97 10.26
CA ASP A 73 15.26 -9.78 9.80
C ASP A 73 15.38 -8.42 9.09
N LYS A 74 15.97 -7.45 9.81
CA LYS A 74 16.11 -6.07 9.32
C LYS A 74 16.87 -6.00 8.00
N THR A 75 17.88 -6.88 7.79
CA THR A 75 18.65 -6.92 6.55
C THR A 75 17.79 -7.33 5.38
N VAL A 76 17.01 -8.40 5.54
CA VAL A 76 16.11 -8.91 4.50
C VAL A 76 15.06 -7.86 4.12
N VAL A 77 14.47 -7.19 5.13
CA VAL A 77 13.47 -6.15 4.88
C VAL A 77 14.08 -4.92 4.22
N THR A 78 15.28 -4.51 4.65
CA THR A 78 16.01 -3.39 4.03
C THR A 78 16.30 -3.66 2.56
N ASP A 79 16.84 -4.84 2.24
CA ASP A 79 17.16 -5.22 0.87
C ASP A 79 15.90 -5.27 -0.01
N LEU A 80 14.80 -5.78 0.53
CA LEU A 80 13.52 -5.84 -0.18
C LEU A 80 13.02 -4.44 -0.57
N VAL A 81 13.05 -3.48 0.36
CA VAL A 81 12.62 -2.10 0.06
C VAL A 81 13.58 -1.41 -0.89
N ARG A 82 14.90 -1.56 -0.64
CA ARG A 82 15.95 -1.00 -1.51
C ARG A 82 15.82 -1.49 -2.94
N ASP A 83 15.64 -2.80 -3.13
CA ASP A 83 15.49 -3.40 -4.46
C ASP A 83 14.20 -2.93 -5.13
N ALA A 84 13.09 -2.85 -4.42
CA ALA A 84 11.84 -2.36 -4.97
C ALA A 84 11.93 -0.90 -5.42
N ILE A 85 12.58 -0.02 -4.63
CA ILE A 85 12.84 1.39 -5.04
C ILE A 85 13.75 1.45 -6.25
N LYS A 86 14.85 0.69 -6.24
CA LYS A 86 15.81 0.60 -7.35
C LYS A 86 15.15 0.14 -8.65
N ASP A 87 14.32 -0.89 -8.58
CA ASP A 87 13.62 -1.43 -9.75
C ASP A 87 12.67 -0.39 -10.35
N GLN A 88 11.90 0.31 -9.51
CA GLN A 88 10.99 1.37 -9.95
C GLN A 88 11.74 2.57 -10.55
N LEU A 89 12.85 2.99 -9.96
CA LEU A 89 13.70 4.05 -10.52
C LEU A 89 14.32 3.62 -11.85
N SER A 90 14.81 2.38 -11.93
CA SER A 90 15.38 1.82 -13.16
C SER A 90 14.35 1.73 -14.30
N MET A 91 13.12 1.27 -14.01
CA MET A 91 12.03 1.23 -15.00
C MET A 91 11.67 2.62 -15.52
N LYS A 92 11.89 3.66 -14.72
CA LYS A 92 11.71 5.06 -15.14
C LYS A 92 12.94 5.67 -15.80
N GLY A 93 14.04 4.91 -15.97
CA GLY A 93 15.25 5.31 -16.66
C GLY A 93 16.31 5.99 -15.79
N TYR A 94 16.13 6.02 -14.45
CA TYR A 94 17.12 6.58 -13.53
C TYR A 94 18.22 5.55 -13.23
N GLN A 95 19.45 6.02 -13.06
CA GLN A 95 20.62 5.20 -12.86
C GLN A 95 21.22 5.42 -11.47
N LEU A 96 21.48 4.33 -10.77
CA LEU A 96 22.15 4.36 -9.47
C LEU A 96 23.64 4.69 -9.65
N LYS A 97 24.10 5.75 -8.99
CA LYS A 97 25.54 6.06 -8.82
C LYS A 97 26.08 5.33 -7.60
N GLN A 98 27.21 4.67 -7.79
CA GLN A 98 27.91 3.95 -6.71
C GLN A 98 29.07 4.77 -6.14
N ASN A 99 29.45 4.45 -4.91
CA ASN A 99 30.73 4.82 -4.30
C ASN A 99 31.03 6.33 -4.21
N GLY A 100 30.09 7.12 -3.68
CA GLY A 100 30.34 8.53 -3.36
C GLY A 100 30.44 9.46 -4.58
N ALA A 101 30.15 8.96 -5.78
CA ALA A 101 30.03 9.80 -6.95
C ALA A 101 28.82 10.75 -6.78
N VAL A 102 29.01 12.01 -7.17
CA VAL A 102 27.92 13.00 -7.15
C VAL A 102 26.80 12.52 -8.08
N SER A 103 25.61 12.39 -7.54
CA SER A 103 24.36 12.10 -8.27
C SER A 103 23.53 13.37 -8.44
N ASP A 104 22.54 13.32 -9.33
CA ASP A 104 21.64 14.45 -9.54
C ASP A 104 20.62 14.58 -8.41
N VAL A 105 20.25 13.46 -7.78
CA VAL A 105 19.36 13.41 -6.60
C VAL A 105 19.84 12.38 -5.60
N VAL A 106 19.38 12.53 -4.36
CA VAL A 106 19.66 11.61 -3.26
C VAL A 106 18.34 11.04 -2.75
N VAL A 107 18.27 9.73 -2.52
CA VAL A 107 17.07 9.01 -2.10
C VAL A 107 17.30 8.41 -0.72
N GLY A 108 16.39 8.71 0.21
CA GLY A 108 16.34 8.09 1.53
C GLY A 108 15.04 7.32 1.73
N PHE A 109 15.07 6.29 2.56
CA PHE A 109 13.88 5.57 2.99
C PHE A 109 14.03 5.02 4.40
N GLY A 110 12.91 4.70 5.01
CA GLY A 110 12.84 4.04 6.31
C GLY A 110 11.54 3.26 6.48
N LEU A 111 11.58 2.28 7.37
CA LEU A 111 10.41 1.54 7.81
C LEU A 111 10.27 1.59 9.32
N ALA A 112 9.02 1.58 9.78
CA ALA A 112 8.71 1.50 11.20
C ALA A 112 7.49 0.61 11.46
N GLU A 113 7.53 -0.15 12.56
CA GLU A 113 6.35 -0.65 13.25
C GLU A 113 5.92 0.38 14.30
N GLU A 114 4.63 0.54 14.51
CA GLU A 114 4.07 1.51 15.45
C GLU A 114 4.56 1.29 16.90
N SER A 115 4.82 0.03 17.28
CA SER A 115 5.40 -0.33 18.58
C SER A 115 6.84 0.15 18.78
N GLU A 116 7.61 0.31 17.70
CA GLU A 116 9.00 0.76 17.73
C GLU A 116 9.14 2.26 17.45
N LEU A 117 8.26 2.82 16.62
CA LEU A 117 8.20 4.25 16.31
C LEU A 117 6.75 4.66 16.04
N ASN A 118 6.13 5.35 16.98
CA ASN A 118 4.72 5.73 16.92
C ASN A 118 4.46 6.92 15.97
N ASP A 119 3.19 7.14 15.65
CA ASP A 119 2.75 8.21 14.73
C ASP A 119 3.16 9.61 15.16
N GLU A 120 3.18 9.92 16.47
CA GLU A 120 3.59 11.21 16.99
C GLU A 120 5.08 11.46 16.68
N SER A 121 5.93 10.47 16.96
CA SER A 121 7.36 10.54 16.67
C SER A 121 7.63 10.66 15.17
N ILE A 122 6.87 9.91 14.33
CA ILE A 122 6.96 10.04 12.87
C ILE A 122 6.57 11.46 12.44
N PHE A 123 5.43 11.97 12.93
CA PHE A 123 4.99 13.33 12.60
C PHE A 123 5.99 14.39 13.04
N ASP A 124 6.59 14.25 14.22
CA ASP A 124 7.60 15.20 14.71
C ASP A 124 8.86 15.21 13.84
N ALA A 125 9.27 14.04 13.33
CA ALA A 125 10.46 13.91 12.49
C ALA A 125 10.24 14.42 11.06
N ILE A 126 9.14 14.02 10.40
CA ILE A 126 8.95 14.25 8.96
C ILE A 126 7.77 15.16 8.61
N LYS A 127 6.98 15.58 9.59
CA LYS A 127 5.78 16.44 9.45
C LYS A 127 4.71 15.87 8.49
N LEU A 128 4.65 14.55 8.38
CA LEU A 128 3.58 13.83 7.65
C LEU A 128 2.82 12.92 8.60
N SER A 129 1.51 12.81 8.39
CA SER A 129 0.64 11.85 9.05
C SER A 129 -0.45 11.42 8.08
N THR A 130 -0.76 10.13 8.04
CA THR A 130 -1.91 9.65 7.27
C THR A 130 -3.23 9.89 8.00
N GLY A 131 -3.19 9.94 9.32
CA GLY A 131 -4.38 10.09 10.17
C GLY A 131 -5.37 8.93 10.10
N VAL A 132 -5.00 7.81 9.49
CA VAL A 132 -5.89 6.66 9.23
C VAL A 132 -5.67 5.59 10.30
N PRO A 133 -6.69 5.20 11.08
CA PRO A 133 -6.64 4.01 11.92
C PRO A 133 -6.82 2.75 11.05
N PHE A 134 -6.16 1.66 11.43
CA PHE A 134 -6.30 0.38 10.77
C PHE A 134 -6.95 -0.63 11.71
N TYR A 135 -7.78 -1.50 11.16
CA TYR A 135 -8.48 -2.54 11.91
C TYR A 135 -8.20 -3.90 11.27
N ASN A 136 -8.03 -4.92 12.10
CA ASN A 136 -7.92 -6.29 11.64
C ASN A 136 -9.30 -6.87 11.25
N ASP A 137 -9.31 -8.11 10.78
CA ASP A 137 -10.54 -8.81 10.35
C ASP A 137 -11.56 -9.01 11.47
N GLU A 138 -11.13 -8.92 12.74
CA GLU A 138 -12.00 -8.96 13.93
C GLU A 138 -12.56 -7.57 14.30
N GLY A 139 -12.24 -6.52 13.55
CA GLY A 139 -12.63 -5.14 13.84
C GLY A 139 -11.88 -4.50 15.01
N LYS A 140 -10.76 -5.09 15.46
CA LYS A 140 -9.88 -4.52 16.48
C LYS A 140 -8.81 -3.65 15.84
N LEU A 141 -8.37 -2.62 16.57
CA LEU A 141 -7.27 -1.78 16.12
C LEU A 141 -6.02 -2.63 15.86
N ALA A 142 -5.49 -2.52 14.65
CA ALA A 142 -4.28 -3.23 14.23
C ALA A 142 -3.06 -2.32 14.38
N GLU A 143 -1.93 -2.92 14.70
CA GLU A 143 -0.63 -2.24 14.67
C GLU A 143 -0.32 -1.77 13.25
N LYS A 144 0.29 -0.59 13.11
CA LYS A 144 0.65 -0.01 11.82
C LYS A 144 2.09 -0.32 11.42
N GLY A 145 2.27 -0.58 10.12
CA GLY A 145 3.55 -0.50 9.45
C GLY A 145 3.63 0.77 8.62
N SER A 146 4.76 1.45 8.68
CA SER A 146 5.01 2.73 8.01
C SER A 146 6.20 2.60 7.07
N LEU A 147 6.04 3.05 5.83
CA LEU A 147 7.11 3.22 4.84
C LEU A 147 7.26 4.71 4.54
N TYR A 148 8.44 5.24 4.76
CA TYR A 148 8.83 6.60 4.39
C TYR A 148 9.83 6.59 3.24
N ILE A 149 9.65 7.46 2.25
CA ILE A 149 10.60 7.69 1.15
C ILE A 149 10.75 9.20 0.95
N ALA A 150 11.97 9.66 0.77
CA ALA A 150 12.27 11.07 0.50
C ALA A 150 13.31 11.24 -0.59
N PHE A 151 13.20 12.34 -1.32
CA PHE A 151 14.15 12.79 -2.33
C PHE A 151 14.74 14.14 -1.94
N PHE A 152 16.04 14.25 -2.10
CA PHE A 152 16.82 15.42 -1.76
C PHE A 152 17.65 15.87 -2.97
N VAL A 153 17.97 17.15 -3.03
CA VAL A 153 19.06 17.64 -3.89
C VAL A 153 20.39 17.32 -3.20
N PRO A 154 21.43 16.91 -3.94
CA PRO A 154 22.76 16.63 -3.36
C PRO A 154 23.28 17.80 -2.52
N ASN A 155 23.91 17.49 -1.42
CA ASN A 155 24.45 18.46 -0.44
C ASN A 155 23.38 19.40 0.17
N SER A 156 22.13 18.99 0.17
CA SER A 156 21.03 19.72 0.80
C SER A 156 20.27 18.79 1.75
N GLU A 157 19.95 19.30 2.93
CA GLU A 157 19.04 18.62 3.87
C GLU A 157 17.56 18.89 3.56
N ILE A 158 17.31 19.73 2.53
CA ILE A 158 15.95 20.11 2.16
C ILE A 158 15.31 18.98 1.34
N VAL A 159 14.25 18.43 1.89
CA VAL A 159 13.42 17.45 1.20
C VAL A 159 12.65 18.13 0.06
N GLN A 160 12.81 17.64 -1.16
CA GLN A 160 12.09 18.13 -2.34
C GLN A 160 10.76 17.43 -2.54
N TRP A 161 10.74 16.13 -2.26
CA TRP A 161 9.54 15.31 -2.26
C TRP A 161 9.66 14.23 -1.19
N GLN A 162 8.57 13.96 -0.51
CA GLN A 162 8.49 12.90 0.47
C GLN A 162 7.12 12.24 0.49
N ALA A 163 7.09 11.01 0.93
CA ALA A 163 5.88 10.23 1.10
C ALA A 163 5.94 9.38 2.36
N LEU A 164 4.80 9.29 3.03
CA LEU A 164 4.52 8.34 4.08
C LEU A 164 3.37 7.44 3.63
N ALA A 165 3.61 6.14 3.57
CA ALA A 165 2.59 5.12 3.35
C ALA A 165 2.44 4.28 4.62
N GLN A 166 1.21 4.07 5.07
CA GLN A 166 0.91 3.27 6.26
C GLN A 166 -0.18 2.24 5.97
N SER A 167 -0.06 1.07 6.57
CA SER A 167 -1.08 0.02 6.52
C SER A 167 -1.08 -0.79 7.82
N GLY A 168 -2.17 -1.48 8.09
CA GLY A 168 -2.20 -2.47 9.18
C GLY A 168 -1.21 -3.60 8.93
N ILE A 169 -0.48 -4.00 9.98
CA ILE A 169 0.41 -5.15 9.94
C ILE A 169 -0.45 -6.41 10.04
N GLN A 170 -0.21 -7.34 9.13
CA GLN A 170 -0.76 -8.70 9.16
C GLN A 170 0.38 -9.66 9.48
N ASN A 171 0.30 -10.34 10.60
CA ASN A 171 1.39 -11.19 11.11
C ASN A 171 1.55 -12.52 10.34
N ASP A 172 0.51 -12.94 9.61
CA ASP A 172 0.42 -14.28 9.00
C ASP A 172 0.50 -14.26 7.47
N ILE A 173 1.07 -13.19 6.88
CA ILE A 173 1.24 -13.12 5.42
C ILE A 173 2.56 -13.76 4.99
N GLU A 174 2.51 -14.44 3.85
CA GLU A 174 3.69 -15.02 3.22
C GLU A 174 4.71 -13.93 2.79
N PRO A 175 6.03 -14.22 2.86
CA PRO A 175 7.06 -13.27 2.44
C PRO A 175 6.88 -12.73 1.02
N SER A 176 6.36 -13.55 0.10
CA SER A 176 6.05 -13.17 -1.27
C SER A 176 4.95 -12.11 -1.37
N GLU A 177 3.93 -12.20 -0.52
CA GLU A 177 2.85 -11.23 -0.44
C GLU A 177 3.34 -9.91 0.18
N SER A 178 4.15 -9.98 1.24
CA SER A 178 4.80 -8.80 1.82
C SER A 178 5.62 -8.04 0.78
N LYS A 179 6.40 -8.77 -0.03
CA LYS A 179 7.16 -8.19 -1.14
C LYS A 179 6.25 -7.52 -2.16
N GLN A 180 5.18 -8.18 -2.57
CA GLN A 180 4.23 -7.64 -3.53
C GLN A 180 3.56 -6.37 -3.02
N ARG A 181 3.18 -6.32 -1.74
CA ARG A 181 2.57 -5.14 -1.11
C ARG A 181 3.54 -3.95 -1.09
N ILE A 182 4.78 -4.15 -0.64
CA ILE A 182 5.81 -3.11 -0.61
C ILE A 182 6.09 -2.59 -2.02
N THR A 183 6.28 -3.48 -2.99
CA THR A 183 6.49 -3.10 -4.39
C THR A 183 5.32 -2.30 -4.94
N GLY A 184 4.08 -2.72 -4.66
CA GLY A 184 2.87 -2.01 -5.08
C GLY A 184 2.74 -0.61 -4.47
N PHE A 185 3.13 -0.43 -3.20
CA PHE A 185 3.19 0.91 -2.59
C PHE A 185 4.22 1.80 -3.29
N ILE A 186 5.42 1.32 -3.52
CA ILE A 186 6.48 2.10 -4.17
C ILE A 186 6.09 2.47 -5.61
N GLU A 187 5.52 1.52 -6.36
CA GLU A 187 4.97 1.78 -7.70
C GLU A 187 3.91 2.88 -7.68
N MET A 188 2.96 2.81 -6.75
CA MET A 188 1.92 3.81 -6.57
C MET A 188 2.51 5.19 -6.23
N LEU A 189 3.46 5.26 -5.31
CA LEU A 189 4.11 6.50 -4.89
C LEU A 189 4.86 7.16 -6.04
N PHE A 190 5.52 6.37 -6.87
CA PHE A 190 6.33 6.88 -7.99
C PHE A 190 5.55 7.05 -9.30
N ARG A 191 4.24 6.80 -9.30
CA ARG A 191 3.42 6.88 -10.52
C ARG A 191 3.53 8.24 -11.24
N ARG A 192 3.62 9.34 -10.47
CA ARG A 192 3.73 10.71 -11.01
C ARG A 192 5.17 11.15 -11.30
N MET A 193 6.16 10.35 -10.94
CA MET A 193 7.56 10.64 -11.22
C MET A 193 7.79 10.63 -12.73
N PRO A 194 8.54 11.61 -13.31
CA PRO A 194 8.90 11.62 -14.72
C PRO A 194 9.65 10.36 -15.14
N THR A 195 9.49 9.95 -16.39
CA THR A 195 10.28 8.89 -17.04
C THR A 195 11.37 9.52 -17.90
N ARG A 196 12.53 8.86 -18.00
CA ARG A 196 13.70 9.27 -18.81
C ARG A 196 13.80 8.46 -20.08
#